data_caeb79e4b307960819e26c78ff560cb4
#
_entry.id   caeb79e4b307960819e26c78ff560cb4
#
_cell.length_a   1.000
_cell.length_b   1.000
_cell.length_c   1.000
_cell.angle_alpha   90.00
_cell.angle_beta   90.00
_cell.angle_gamma   90.00
#
_symmetry.space_group_name_H-M   'P 1'
#
loop_
_entity.id
_entity.type
_entity.pdbx_description
1 polymer ?
#
loop_
_entity_poly.entity_id
_entity_poly.type
_entity_poly.pdbx_seq_one_letter_code
_entity_poly.pdbx_strand_id
1 'polypeptide(L)'
;MKKLKVGAVIYAPRVTVIWDLITKFYEENGAEIEAVFFKDYKLQVDALMNGEIDAAWNSPLAQLDAHLRSEGKEKIGCMRDTDRDRKTYLVVKKGKFENISDLKGKTIGFGAIDSPQARLIPINFLHNNGLEFGKDYTDKRFDIGVGLHGDHVGGEKDSMMAMVNGEVDATFCLDLNYDAWISDGTIDKNEVEVLAKTDYFDHCVFTFTPETSDEDIKAFDDIMFKMDYNNERDKEIMDLEGLKQWVPGRRDGFKQITAANEYLGNFIKEYNSEQ
;
A
#
# COMPACT_ATOMS: atom_id res chain seq x y z
N MET A 1 -5.22 -25.96 12.09
CA MET A 1 -5.81 -24.64 11.75
C MET A 1 -7.28 -24.86 11.41
N LYS A 2 -8.20 -24.08 12.01
CA LYS A 2 -9.59 -24.03 11.51
C LYS A 2 -9.61 -23.49 10.08
N LYS A 3 -10.66 -23.77 9.31
CA LYS A 3 -10.86 -23.10 8.02
C LYS A 3 -11.04 -21.60 8.25
N LEU A 4 -10.17 -20.77 7.66
CA LEU A 4 -10.21 -19.32 7.78
C LEU A 4 -10.85 -18.69 6.54
N LYS A 5 -11.68 -17.66 6.74
CA LYS A 5 -12.17 -16.80 5.69
C LYS A 5 -11.21 -15.63 5.52
N VAL A 6 -10.69 -15.45 4.32
CA VAL A 6 -9.66 -14.44 4.00
C VAL A 6 -10.20 -13.47 2.96
N GLY A 7 -10.28 -12.20 3.33
CA GLY A 7 -10.74 -11.12 2.46
C GLY A 7 -9.67 -10.68 1.47
N ALA A 8 -10.09 -10.40 0.23
CA ALA A 8 -9.26 -9.80 -0.81
C ALA A 8 -10.07 -8.81 -1.65
N VAL A 9 -9.47 -7.68 -2.01
CA VAL A 9 -10.09 -6.67 -2.87
C VAL A 9 -9.82 -6.97 -4.33
N ILE A 10 -10.87 -7.04 -5.15
CA ILE A 10 -10.76 -7.24 -6.60
C ILE A 10 -10.53 -5.89 -7.29
N TYR A 11 -9.28 -5.49 -7.45
CA TYR A 11 -8.90 -4.33 -8.26
C TYR A 11 -8.56 -4.68 -9.72
N ALA A 12 -8.37 -5.98 -10.02
CA ALA A 12 -8.13 -6.50 -11.35
C ALA A 12 -8.60 -7.96 -11.47
N PRO A 13 -8.98 -8.45 -12.67
CA PRO A 13 -9.43 -9.84 -12.86
C PRO A 13 -8.43 -10.90 -12.40
N ARG A 14 -7.13 -10.62 -12.46
CA ARG A 14 -6.07 -11.56 -12.02
C ARG A 14 -6.15 -11.92 -10.53
N VAL A 15 -6.77 -11.06 -9.70
CA VAL A 15 -6.85 -11.29 -8.25
C VAL A 15 -7.57 -12.60 -7.93
N THR A 16 -8.66 -12.91 -8.63
CA THR A 16 -9.37 -14.18 -8.40
C THR A 16 -8.51 -15.38 -8.75
N VAL A 17 -7.74 -15.31 -9.84
CA VAL A 17 -6.83 -16.40 -10.25
C VAL A 17 -5.73 -16.63 -9.18
N ILE A 18 -5.16 -15.55 -8.65
CA ILE A 18 -4.14 -15.61 -7.60
C ILE A 18 -4.71 -16.32 -6.35
N TRP A 19 -5.90 -15.90 -5.92
CA TRP A 19 -6.52 -16.48 -4.72
C TRP A 19 -6.99 -17.92 -4.91
N ASP A 20 -7.39 -18.32 -6.12
CA ASP A 20 -7.66 -19.73 -6.44
C ASP A 20 -6.39 -20.59 -6.30
N LEU A 21 -5.26 -20.08 -6.77
CA LEU A 21 -3.96 -20.75 -6.64
C LEU A 21 -3.50 -20.83 -5.17
N ILE A 22 -3.64 -19.74 -4.41
CA ILE A 22 -3.30 -19.71 -2.97
C ILE A 22 -4.18 -20.68 -2.20
N THR A 23 -5.51 -20.70 -2.43
CA THR A 23 -6.44 -21.63 -1.77
C THR A 23 -6.02 -23.08 -2.02
N LYS A 24 -5.70 -23.41 -3.27
CA LYS A 24 -5.23 -24.74 -3.64
C LYS A 24 -3.89 -25.10 -2.99
N PHE A 25 -2.97 -24.13 -2.84
CA PHE A 25 -1.71 -24.32 -2.12
C PHE A 25 -1.97 -24.67 -0.65
N TYR A 26 -2.95 -24.04 0.01
CA TYR A 26 -3.34 -24.39 1.38
C TYR A 26 -3.88 -25.82 1.46
N GLU A 27 -4.79 -26.22 0.57
CA GLU A 27 -5.35 -27.58 0.53
C GLU A 27 -4.26 -28.65 0.42
N GLU A 28 -3.28 -28.42 -0.44
CA GLU A 28 -2.12 -29.34 -0.64
C GLU A 28 -1.17 -29.39 0.55
N ASN A 29 -1.18 -28.35 1.39
CA ASN A 29 -0.44 -28.31 2.65
C ASN A 29 -1.28 -28.73 3.87
N GLY A 30 -2.48 -29.33 3.63
CA GLY A 30 -3.30 -29.94 4.68
C GLY A 30 -4.12 -28.94 5.50
N ALA A 31 -4.41 -27.78 4.95
CA ALA A 31 -5.26 -26.77 5.56
C ALA A 31 -6.24 -26.20 4.53
N GLU A 32 -7.31 -25.55 5.00
CA GLU A 32 -8.31 -24.93 4.14
C GLU A 32 -8.44 -23.45 4.47
N ILE A 33 -8.54 -22.62 3.44
CA ILE A 33 -8.97 -21.23 3.51
C ILE A 33 -10.12 -21.00 2.53
N GLU A 34 -10.88 -19.93 2.75
CA GLU A 34 -11.95 -19.48 1.86
C GLU A 34 -11.68 -18.04 1.48
N ALA A 35 -11.38 -17.76 0.21
CA ALA A 35 -11.23 -16.40 -0.29
C ALA A 35 -12.61 -15.74 -0.39
N VAL A 36 -12.75 -14.57 0.24
CA VAL A 36 -13.96 -13.73 0.20
C VAL A 36 -13.60 -12.43 -0.50
N PHE A 37 -14.30 -12.11 -1.58
CA PHE A 37 -13.95 -10.98 -2.44
C PHE A 37 -14.77 -9.73 -2.17
N PHE A 38 -14.09 -8.60 -2.14
CA PHE A 38 -14.67 -7.28 -1.92
C PHE A 38 -14.34 -6.35 -3.10
N LYS A 39 -15.20 -5.35 -3.34
CA LYS A 39 -14.97 -4.34 -4.38
C LYS A 39 -14.00 -3.25 -3.93
N ASP A 40 -13.87 -3.02 -2.62
CA ASP A 40 -13.01 -2.01 -2.00
C ASP A 40 -12.55 -2.43 -0.60
N TYR A 41 -11.50 -1.76 -0.11
CA TYR A 41 -10.90 -2.04 1.19
C TYR A 41 -11.80 -1.64 2.36
N LYS A 42 -12.66 -0.62 2.21
CA LYS A 42 -13.58 -0.22 3.28
C LYS A 42 -14.54 -1.35 3.63
N LEU A 43 -15.18 -1.95 2.61
CA LEU A 43 -16.07 -3.10 2.81
C LEU A 43 -15.34 -4.32 3.38
N GLN A 44 -14.09 -4.53 2.96
CA GLN A 44 -13.26 -5.60 3.50
C GLN A 44 -12.96 -5.38 4.99
N VAL A 45 -12.59 -4.17 5.39
CA VAL A 45 -12.36 -3.84 6.81
C VAL A 45 -13.65 -3.89 7.61
N ASP A 46 -14.79 -3.48 7.03
CA ASP A 46 -16.10 -3.63 7.68
C ASP A 46 -16.39 -5.12 7.99
N ALA A 47 -16.20 -6.01 7.02
CA ALA A 47 -16.38 -7.45 7.20
C ALA A 47 -15.39 -8.05 8.23
N LEU A 48 -14.14 -7.58 8.24
CA LEU A 48 -13.14 -7.99 9.21
C LEU A 48 -13.56 -7.58 10.64
N MET A 49 -13.98 -6.34 10.84
CA MET A 49 -14.38 -5.83 12.16
C MET A 49 -15.70 -6.42 12.65
N ASN A 50 -16.58 -6.85 11.74
CA ASN A 50 -17.81 -7.56 12.08
C ASN A 50 -17.61 -9.08 12.33
N GLY A 51 -16.40 -9.61 12.11
CA GLY A 51 -16.11 -11.05 12.25
C GLY A 51 -16.72 -11.90 11.12
N GLU A 52 -17.07 -11.31 9.99
CA GLU A 52 -17.57 -12.01 8.80
C GLU A 52 -16.44 -12.73 8.05
N ILE A 53 -15.22 -12.19 8.16
CA ILE A 53 -13.95 -12.80 7.73
C ILE A 53 -12.97 -12.84 8.89
N ASP A 54 -12.06 -13.80 8.89
CA ASP A 54 -11.04 -13.99 9.94
C ASP A 54 -9.76 -13.20 9.67
N ALA A 55 -9.44 -12.99 8.42
CA ALA A 55 -8.24 -12.29 7.94
C ALA A 55 -8.56 -11.44 6.71
N ALA A 56 -7.72 -10.44 6.44
CA ALA A 56 -7.81 -9.59 5.25
C ALA A 56 -6.41 -9.27 4.70
N TRP A 57 -6.25 -9.32 3.38
CA TRP A 57 -5.09 -8.76 2.70
C TRP A 57 -5.27 -7.26 2.57
N ASN A 58 -4.65 -6.49 3.42
CA ASN A 58 -4.89 -5.06 3.59
C ASN A 58 -3.78 -4.18 3.01
N SER A 59 -4.18 -3.09 2.35
CA SER A 59 -3.30 -1.94 2.06
C SER A 59 -2.88 -1.22 3.35
N PRO A 60 -1.88 -0.33 3.32
CA PRO A 60 -1.48 0.43 4.51
C PRO A 60 -2.63 1.22 5.16
N LEU A 61 -3.49 1.83 4.35
CA LEU A 61 -4.62 2.60 4.86
C LEU A 61 -5.70 1.69 5.46
N ALA A 62 -5.98 0.54 4.83
CA ALA A 62 -6.91 -0.45 5.34
C ALA A 62 -6.40 -1.11 6.64
N GLN A 63 -5.08 -1.35 6.74
CA GLN A 63 -4.46 -1.81 7.97
C GLN A 63 -4.61 -0.77 9.10
N LEU A 64 -4.39 0.50 8.80
CA LEU A 64 -4.56 1.57 9.78
C LEU A 64 -6.03 1.70 10.20
N ASP A 65 -7.00 1.57 9.29
CA ASP A 65 -8.43 1.57 9.61
C ASP A 65 -8.78 0.42 10.56
N ALA A 66 -8.32 -0.81 10.26
CA ALA A 66 -8.51 -1.96 11.13
C ALA A 66 -7.86 -1.75 12.52
N HIS A 67 -6.67 -1.17 12.57
CA HIS A 67 -5.96 -0.83 13.81
C HIS A 67 -6.77 0.15 14.67
N LEU A 68 -7.24 1.25 14.10
CA LEU A 68 -8.01 2.26 14.81
C LEU A 68 -9.35 1.69 15.32
N ARG A 69 -10.04 0.93 14.49
CA ARG A 69 -11.37 0.36 14.82
C ARG A 69 -11.29 -0.78 15.83
N SER A 70 -10.22 -1.55 15.83
CA SER A 70 -9.97 -2.60 16.83
C SER A 70 -9.33 -2.08 18.10
N GLU A 71 -9.07 -0.77 18.23
CA GLU A 71 -8.31 -0.17 19.33
C GLU A 71 -6.91 -0.82 19.50
N GLY A 72 -6.27 -1.16 18.37
CA GLY A 72 -4.96 -1.81 18.35
C GLY A 72 -4.95 -3.29 18.72
N LYS A 73 -6.11 -3.94 18.72
CA LYS A 73 -6.24 -5.36 19.10
C LYS A 73 -6.17 -6.31 17.90
N GLU A 74 -6.24 -5.78 16.67
CA GLU A 74 -6.03 -6.60 15.47
C GLU A 74 -4.67 -7.31 15.54
N LYS A 75 -4.51 -8.40 14.83
CA LYS A 75 -3.26 -9.15 14.78
C LYS A 75 -2.66 -9.09 13.38
N ILE A 76 -1.33 -9.11 13.32
CA ILE A 76 -0.57 -9.01 12.08
C ILE A 76 -0.04 -10.40 11.72
N GLY A 77 -0.29 -10.82 10.48
CA GLY A 77 0.29 -12.00 9.86
C GLY A 77 1.45 -11.68 8.93
N CYS A 78 1.69 -12.55 7.96
CA CYS A 78 2.76 -12.37 6.99
C CYS A 78 2.50 -11.24 5.98
N MET A 79 3.56 -10.87 5.26
CA MET A 79 3.56 -9.88 4.19
C MET A 79 4.52 -10.30 3.10
N ARG A 80 4.46 -9.66 1.92
CA ARG A 80 5.45 -9.88 0.86
C ARG A 80 6.77 -9.20 1.22
N ASP A 81 7.90 -9.79 0.81
CA ASP A 81 9.22 -9.17 0.92
C ASP A 81 9.28 -7.81 0.19
N THR A 82 8.54 -7.69 -0.91
CA THR A 82 8.43 -6.46 -1.70
C THR A 82 7.56 -5.37 -1.04
N ASP A 83 6.80 -5.69 -0.01
CA ASP A 83 6.02 -4.71 0.76
C ASP A 83 6.79 -4.15 1.97
N ARG A 84 7.91 -4.77 2.33
CA ARG A 84 8.71 -4.35 3.49
C ARG A 84 9.71 -3.26 3.12
N ASP A 85 9.87 -2.28 4.02
CA ASP A 85 10.88 -1.22 3.90
C ASP A 85 10.77 -0.41 2.59
N ARG A 86 9.56 -0.04 2.20
CA ARG A 86 9.31 0.82 1.06
C ARG A 86 9.61 2.29 1.37
N LYS A 87 9.88 3.05 0.34
CA LYS A 87 10.00 4.52 0.39
C LYS A 87 9.16 5.16 -0.68
N THR A 88 8.71 6.36 -0.42
CA THR A 88 8.21 7.24 -1.47
C THR A 88 9.33 8.21 -1.87
N TYR A 89 9.51 8.38 -3.18
CA TYR A 89 10.45 9.32 -3.76
C TYR A 89 9.74 10.61 -4.14
N LEU A 90 10.30 11.74 -3.73
CA LEU A 90 9.99 13.07 -4.25
C LEU A 90 10.82 13.27 -5.51
N VAL A 91 10.16 13.33 -6.66
CA VAL A 91 10.79 13.39 -7.99
C VAL A 91 10.54 14.75 -8.62
N VAL A 92 11.57 15.30 -9.24
CA VAL A 92 11.56 16.59 -9.94
C VAL A 92 12.27 16.47 -11.28
N LYS A 93 12.12 17.47 -12.17
CA LYS A 93 13.00 17.60 -13.35
C LYS A 93 14.43 17.85 -12.89
N LYS A 94 15.36 17.18 -13.54
CA LYS A 94 16.77 17.24 -13.22
C LYS A 94 17.33 18.66 -13.22
N GLY A 95 18.00 19.03 -12.13
CA GLY A 95 18.61 20.34 -11.94
C GLY A 95 17.65 21.50 -11.75
N LYS A 96 16.34 21.22 -11.54
CA LYS A 96 15.33 22.29 -11.36
C LYS A 96 15.27 22.82 -9.92
N PHE A 97 15.51 21.97 -8.94
CA PHE A 97 15.45 22.28 -7.52
C PHE A 97 16.62 21.64 -6.78
N GLU A 98 17.13 22.29 -5.74
CA GLU A 98 18.23 21.76 -4.92
C GLU A 98 17.74 21.26 -3.56
N ASN A 99 16.64 21.85 -3.04
CA ASN A 99 16.12 21.56 -1.71
C ASN A 99 14.59 21.44 -1.72
N ILE A 100 14.03 20.76 -0.74
CA ILE A 100 12.56 20.67 -0.54
C ILE A 100 11.94 22.07 -0.36
N SER A 101 12.65 22.99 0.32
CA SER A 101 12.18 24.36 0.53
C SER A 101 11.96 25.15 -0.76
N ASP A 102 12.60 24.79 -1.87
CA ASP A 102 12.44 25.44 -3.18
C ASP A 102 11.08 25.16 -3.81
N LEU A 103 10.38 24.16 -3.27
CA LEU A 103 9.01 23.81 -3.67
C LEU A 103 7.94 24.74 -3.07
N LYS A 104 8.33 25.69 -2.23
CA LYS A 104 7.37 26.69 -1.72
C LYS A 104 6.78 27.54 -2.85
N GLY A 105 5.44 27.62 -2.91
CA GLY A 105 4.70 28.30 -3.97
C GLY A 105 4.61 27.52 -5.29
N LYS A 106 5.08 26.26 -5.32
CA LYS A 106 5.05 25.40 -6.50
C LYS A 106 3.80 24.51 -6.52
N THR A 107 3.55 23.87 -7.67
CA THR A 107 2.51 22.87 -7.81
C THR A 107 3.11 21.48 -7.67
N ILE A 108 2.61 20.71 -6.70
CA ILE A 108 3.07 19.34 -6.44
C ILE A 108 1.96 18.37 -6.87
N GLY A 109 2.33 17.39 -7.67
CA GLY A 109 1.45 16.31 -8.10
C GLY A 109 1.38 15.21 -7.04
N PHE A 110 0.16 14.75 -6.77
CA PHE A 110 -0.12 13.65 -5.86
C PHE A 110 -1.00 12.61 -6.56
N GLY A 111 -0.99 11.37 -6.07
CA GLY A 111 -1.96 10.35 -6.44
C GLY A 111 -3.37 10.66 -5.90
N ALA A 112 -4.21 9.63 -5.87
CA ALA A 112 -5.58 9.72 -5.39
C ALA A 112 -5.65 10.19 -3.92
N ILE A 113 -6.80 10.75 -3.54
CA ILE A 113 -7.03 11.36 -2.22
C ILE A 113 -6.65 10.43 -1.06
N ASP A 114 -6.87 9.14 -1.22
CA ASP A 114 -6.64 8.09 -0.22
C ASP A 114 -5.37 7.26 -0.44
N SER A 115 -4.49 7.67 -1.37
CA SER A 115 -3.24 6.96 -1.62
C SER A 115 -2.22 7.15 -0.49
N PRO A 116 -1.79 6.09 0.22
CA PRO A 116 -0.79 6.20 1.27
C PRO A 116 0.54 6.72 0.75
N GLN A 117 1.09 6.07 -0.29
CA GLN A 117 2.43 6.32 -0.81
C GLN A 117 2.51 7.54 -1.72
N ALA A 118 1.44 7.88 -2.44
CA ALA A 118 1.47 8.98 -3.40
C ALA A 118 0.82 10.26 -2.89
N ARG A 119 0.21 10.26 -1.68
CA ARG A 119 -0.42 11.45 -1.13
C ARG A 119 -0.29 11.59 0.39
N LEU A 120 -0.80 10.66 1.18
CA LEU A 120 -0.92 10.86 2.63
C LEU A 120 0.46 10.96 3.31
N ILE A 121 1.31 9.95 3.13
CA ILE A 121 2.70 9.95 3.63
C ILE A 121 3.51 11.13 3.06
N PRO A 122 3.47 11.41 1.74
CA PRO A 122 4.07 12.60 1.14
C PRO A 122 3.68 13.92 1.78
N ILE A 123 2.39 14.15 2.05
CA ILE A 123 1.94 15.40 2.70
C ILE A 123 2.58 15.55 4.08
N ASN A 124 2.55 14.49 4.90
CA ASN A 124 3.20 14.52 6.22
C ASN A 124 4.74 14.67 6.11
N PHE A 125 5.35 14.06 5.10
CA PHE A 125 6.78 14.24 4.82
C PHE A 125 7.12 15.71 4.50
N LEU A 126 6.32 16.38 3.66
CA LEU A 126 6.49 17.81 3.36
C LEU A 126 6.32 18.68 4.60
N HIS A 127 5.31 18.40 5.43
CA HIS A 127 5.11 19.07 6.72
C HIS A 127 6.35 18.97 7.62
N ASN A 128 6.88 17.77 7.78
CA ASN A 128 8.09 17.53 8.59
C ASN A 128 9.35 18.24 8.02
N ASN A 129 9.31 18.66 6.75
CA ASN A 129 10.35 19.43 6.08
C ASN A 129 9.99 20.92 5.91
N GLY A 130 8.98 21.41 6.64
CA GLY A 130 8.64 22.83 6.73
C GLY A 130 7.73 23.37 5.63
N LEU A 131 7.04 22.52 4.88
CA LEU A 131 6.05 22.91 3.88
C LEU A 131 4.64 22.46 4.29
N GLU A 132 3.81 23.43 4.66
CA GLU A 132 2.46 23.19 5.17
C GLU A 132 1.47 22.91 4.06
N PHE A 133 0.70 21.82 4.20
CA PHE A 133 -0.40 21.47 3.31
C PHE A 133 -1.49 22.56 3.29
N GLY A 134 -1.99 22.88 2.09
CA GLY A 134 -3.01 23.91 1.90
C GLY A 134 -2.52 25.35 2.05
N LYS A 135 -1.21 25.58 2.25
CA LYS A 135 -0.63 26.90 2.46
C LYS A 135 0.62 27.16 1.63
N ASP A 136 1.61 26.28 1.69
CA ASP A 136 2.94 26.55 1.14
C ASP A 136 3.13 26.03 -0.29
N TYR A 137 2.21 25.21 -0.81
CA TYR A 137 2.22 24.69 -2.17
C TYR A 137 0.79 24.42 -2.67
N THR A 138 0.62 24.35 -3.98
CA THR A 138 -0.63 23.92 -4.61
C THR A 138 -0.59 22.40 -4.80
N ASP A 139 -1.59 21.67 -4.28
CA ASP A 139 -1.73 20.24 -4.57
C ASP A 139 -2.56 20.03 -5.84
N LYS A 140 -2.04 19.19 -6.73
CA LYS A 140 -2.77 18.69 -7.91
C LYS A 140 -2.88 17.18 -7.81
N ARG A 141 -4.11 16.68 -7.63
CA ARG A 141 -4.38 15.26 -7.49
C ARG A 141 -4.68 14.59 -8.83
N PHE A 142 -4.34 13.31 -8.90
CA PHE A 142 -4.66 12.41 -9.99
C PHE A 142 -5.49 11.27 -9.40
N ASP A 143 -6.82 11.45 -9.39
CA ASP A 143 -7.78 10.64 -8.63
C ASP A 143 -8.19 9.35 -9.38
N ILE A 144 -7.20 8.58 -9.89
CA ILE A 144 -7.47 7.26 -10.46
C ILE A 144 -7.50 6.22 -9.32
N GLY A 145 -8.55 5.42 -9.30
CA GLY A 145 -8.76 4.37 -8.29
C GLY A 145 -9.31 4.88 -6.95
N VAL A 146 -9.83 6.11 -6.89
CA VAL A 146 -10.54 6.63 -5.71
C VAL A 146 -11.61 5.64 -5.25
N GLY A 147 -11.71 5.43 -3.94
CA GLY A 147 -12.61 4.44 -3.34
C GLY A 147 -12.01 3.04 -3.16
N LEU A 148 -10.78 2.82 -3.63
CA LEU A 148 -10.03 1.58 -3.38
C LEU A 148 -9.29 1.59 -2.03
N HIS A 149 -9.40 2.69 -1.25
CA HIS A 149 -8.82 2.81 0.10
C HIS A 149 -7.30 2.56 0.12
N GLY A 150 -6.60 3.14 -0.86
CA GLY A 150 -5.14 3.27 -0.84
C GLY A 150 -4.30 2.42 -1.78
N ASP A 151 -4.88 1.72 -2.75
CA ASP A 151 -4.11 0.92 -3.72
C ASP A 151 -4.25 1.51 -5.14
N HIS A 152 -3.38 2.50 -5.49
CA HIS A 152 -3.56 3.35 -6.67
C HIS A 152 -2.29 3.61 -7.47
N VAL A 153 -1.81 2.64 -8.22
CA VAL A 153 -0.62 2.82 -9.08
C VAL A 153 -0.91 3.77 -10.24
N GLY A 154 -2.12 3.77 -10.80
CA GLY A 154 -2.50 4.60 -11.96
C GLY A 154 -2.35 6.11 -11.70
N GLY A 155 -2.82 6.58 -10.55
CA GLY A 155 -2.69 7.98 -10.15
C GLY A 155 -1.24 8.42 -9.95
N GLU A 156 -0.38 7.55 -9.43
CA GLU A 156 1.05 7.82 -9.34
C GLU A 156 1.69 8.03 -10.72
N LYS A 157 1.37 7.15 -11.67
CA LYS A 157 1.89 7.23 -13.03
C LYS A 157 1.45 8.51 -13.73
N ASP A 158 0.18 8.87 -13.64
CA ASP A 158 -0.34 10.10 -14.27
C ASP A 158 0.29 11.35 -13.65
N SER A 159 0.49 11.36 -12.32
CA SER A 159 1.20 12.44 -11.64
C SER A 159 2.66 12.53 -12.08
N MET A 160 3.35 11.41 -12.27
CA MET A 160 4.72 11.36 -12.78
C MET A 160 4.80 11.92 -14.21
N MET A 161 3.89 11.51 -15.09
CA MET A 161 3.86 12.01 -16.46
C MET A 161 3.54 13.49 -16.54
N ALA A 162 2.65 14.00 -15.65
CA ALA A 162 2.38 15.43 -15.53
C ALA A 162 3.63 16.23 -15.10
N MET A 163 4.46 15.68 -14.21
CA MET A 163 5.74 16.29 -13.82
C MET A 163 6.74 16.27 -15.00
N VAL A 164 6.87 15.16 -15.71
CA VAL A 164 7.72 15.04 -16.90
C VAL A 164 7.29 16.03 -17.98
N ASN A 165 5.99 16.25 -18.17
CA ASN A 165 5.44 17.21 -19.14
C ASN A 165 5.52 18.68 -18.65
N GLY A 166 5.86 18.91 -17.38
CA GLY A 166 5.96 20.25 -16.80
C GLY A 166 4.61 20.86 -16.38
N GLU A 167 3.57 20.05 -16.23
CA GLU A 167 2.27 20.47 -15.73
C GLU A 167 2.24 20.65 -14.21
N VAL A 168 3.14 19.93 -13.51
CA VAL A 168 3.44 20.10 -12.07
C VAL A 168 4.95 20.19 -11.90
N ASP A 169 5.38 20.78 -10.79
CA ASP A 169 6.80 21.04 -10.52
C ASP A 169 7.52 19.85 -9.90
N ALA A 170 6.81 19.06 -9.12
CA ALA A 170 7.30 17.88 -8.43
C ALA A 170 6.18 16.84 -8.29
N THR A 171 6.54 15.59 -8.01
CA THR A 171 5.58 14.51 -7.75
C THR A 171 6.15 13.49 -6.77
N PHE A 172 5.28 12.64 -6.27
CA PHE A 172 5.64 11.52 -5.41
C PHE A 172 5.25 10.18 -6.01
N CYS A 173 6.11 9.18 -5.89
CA CYS A 173 5.80 7.80 -6.26
C CYS A 173 6.54 6.80 -5.39
N LEU A 174 5.99 5.58 -5.32
CA LEU A 174 6.64 4.45 -4.66
C LEU A 174 7.98 4.13 -5.33
N ASP A 175 8.99 3.77 -4.53
CA ASP A 175 10.33 3.39 -5.01
C ASP A 175 10.28 2.29 -6.08
N LEU A 176 9.47 1.24 -5.88
CA LEU A 176 9.30 0.16 -6.86
C LEU A 176 8.72 0.64 -8.19
N ASN A 177 7.75 1.56 -8.16
CA ASN A 177 7.16 2.12 -9.37
C ASN A 177 8.17 2.98 -10.11
N TYR A 178 8.94 3.82 -9.40
CA TYR A 178 10.01 4.62 -9.99
C TYR A 178 11.04 3.74 -10.70
N ASP A 179 11.54 2.71 -10.01
CA ASP A 179 12.56 1.81 -10.57
C ASP A 179 12.03 1.03 -11.78
N ALA A 180 10.77 0.58 -11.74
CA ALA A 180 10.12 -0.08 -12.86
C ALA A 180 9.98 0.85 -14.08
N TRP A 181 9.53 2.10 -13.88
CA TRP A 181 9.35 3.08 -14.97
C TRP A 181 10.68 3.56 -15.57
N ILE A 182 11.75 3.61 -14.81
CA ILE A 182 13.10 3.81 -15.36
C ILE A 182 13.53 2.59 -16.19
N SER A 183 13.31 1.38 -15.69
CA SER A 183 13.74 0.14 -16.33
C SER A 183 13.02 -0.13 -17.65
N ASP A 184 11.72 0.19 -17.73
CA ASP A 184 10.91 -0.03 -18.94
C ASP A 184 10.90 1.16 -19.92
N GLY A 185 11.60 2.25 -19.54
CA GLY A 185 11.70 3.45 -20.38
C GLY A 185 10.46 4.37 -20.34
N THR A 186 9.52 4.14 -19.42
CA THR A 186 8.36 5.05 -19.21
C THR A 186 8.83 6.46 -18.85
N ILE A 187 9.90 6.58 -18.06
CA ILE A 187 10.58 7.84 -17.73
C ILE A 187 12.08 7.77 -18.03
N ASP A 188 12.65 8.86 -18.52
CA ASP A 188 14.10 8.95 -18.75
C ASP A 188 14.83 9.43 -17.50
N LYS A 189 15.71 8.59 -16.95
CA LYS A 189 16.56 8.92 -15.79
C LYS A 189 17.47 10.14 -15.99
N ASN A 190 17.67 10.56 -17.24
CA ASN A 190 18.47 11.75 -17.54
C ASN A 190 17.65 13.05 -17.44
N GLU A 191 16.33 12.96 -17.47
CA GLU A 191 15.41 14.10 -17.40
C GLU A 191 14.85 14.34 -15.99
N VAL A 192 14.92 13.33 -15.11
CA VAL A 192 14.36 13.39 -13.77
C VAL A 192 15.43 13.07 -12.70
N GLU A 193 15.17 13.53 -11.48
CA GLU A 193 15.98 13.19 -10.32
C GLU A 193 15.11 13.03 -9.07
N VAL A 194 15.60 12.22 -8.14
CA VAL A 194 15.00 12.07 -6.82
C VAL A 194 15.57 13.15 -5.92
N LEU A 195 14.78 14.19 -5.64
CA LEU A 195 15.16 15.31 -4.77
C LEU A 195 15.24 14.86 -3.31
N ALA A 196 14.32 14.00 -2.86
CA ALA A 196 14.30 13.49 -1.50
C ALA A 196 13.55 12.15 -1.41
N LYS A 197 13.67 11.47 -0.26
CA LYS A 197 13.02 10.19 0.01
C LYS A 197 12.40 10.24 1.41
N THR A 198 11.24 9.62 1.56
CA THR A 198 10.67 9.41 2.90
C THR A 198 11.52 8.42 3.71
N ASP A 199 11.27 8.33 5.00
CA ASP A 199 11.69 7.18 5.79
C ASP A 199 10.97 5.91 5.30
N TYR A 200 11.41 4.75 5.78
CA TYR A 200 10.80 3.48 5.44
C TYR A 200 9.38 3.33 5.98
N PHE A 201 8.53 2.70 5.21
CA PHE A 201 7.22 2.20 5.62
C PHE A 201 6.96 0.82 5.02
N ASP A 202 6.04 0.07 5.61
CA ASP A 202 5.58 -1.19 5.05
C ASP A 202 4.27 -0.97 4.28
N HIS A 203 4.08 -1.76 3.22
CA HIS A 203 2.91 -1.66 2.35
C HIS A 203 1.84 -2.68 2.76
N CYS A 204 1.50 -3.68 1.93
CA CYS A 204 0.43 -4.61 2.24
C CYS A 204 0.81 -5.66 3.29
N VAL A 205 -0.17 -6.09 4.08
CA VAL A 205 -0.01 -7.10 5.12
C VAL A 205 -1.30 -7.87 5.37
N PHE A 206 -1.21 -9.14 5.81
CA PHE A 206 -2.36 -9.83 6.37
C PHE A 206 -2.70 -9.29 7.75
N THR A 207 -3.96 -8.91 7.91
CA THR A 207 -4.55 -8.44 9.16
C THR A 207 -5.60 -9.43 9.62
N PHE A 208 -5.54 -9.86 10.87
CA PHE A 208 -6.48 -10.79 11.48
C PHE A 208 -7.35 -10.10 12.52
N THR A 209 -8.55 -10.64 12.73
CA THR A 209 -9.41 -10.19 13.83
C THR A 209 -8.76 -10.47 15.19
N PRO A 210 -9.09 -9.71 16.24
CA PRO A 210 -8.64 -10.00 17.61
C PRO A 210 -8.98 -11.42 18.09
N GLU A 211 -10.09 -11.99 17.61
CA GLU A 211 -10.64 -13.29 17.99
C GLU A 211 -9.92 -14.47 17.34
N THR A 212 -9.20 -14.25 16.23
CA THR A 212 -8.42 -15.31 15.60
C THR A 212 -7.29 -15.77 16.53
N SER A 213 -7.19 -17.06 16.77
CA SER A 213 -6.18 -17.60 17.69
C SER A 213 -4.75 -17.43 17.16
N ASP A 214 -3.78 -17.25 18.04
CA ASP A 214 -2.37 -17.13 17.65
C ASP A 214 -1.86 -18.42 16.99
N GLU A 215 -2.42 -19.58 17.37
CA GLU A 215 -2.13 -20.86 16.74
C GLU A 215 -2.63 -20.92 15.28
N ASP A 216 -3.82 -20.37 15.00
CA ASP A 216 -4.36 -20.34 13.64
C ASP A 216 -3.57 -19.36 12.76
N ILE A 217 -3.21 -18.19 13.30
CA ILE A 217 -2.37 -17.21 12.59
C ILE A 217 -1.01 -17.81 12.27
N LYS A 218 -0.38 -18.43 13.27
CA LYS A 218 0.91 -19.09 13.07
C LYS A 218 0.82 -20.19 12.01
N ALA A 219 -0.22 -21.01 12.04
CA ALA A 219 -0.40 -22.08 11.07
C ALA A 219 -0.68 -21.53 9.66
N PHE A 220 -1.40 -20.41 9.55
CA PHE A 220 -1.59 -19.67 8.30
C PHE A 220 -0.23 -19.19 7.75
N ASP A 221 0.53 -18.47 8.54
CA ASP A 221 1.83 -17.93 8.16
C ASP A 221 2.84 -19.04 7.82
N ASP A 222 2.89 -20.12 8.61
CA ASP A 222 3.79 -21.26 8.38
C ASP A 222 3.52 -21.92 7.00
N ILE A 223 2.28 -21.91 6.52
CA ILE A 223 1.96 -22.44 5.17
C ILE A 223 2.43 -21.44 4.11
N MET A 224 2.17 -20.15 4.25
CA MET A 224 2.66 -19.13 3.31
C MET A 224 4.19 -19.15 3.19
N PHE A 225 4.90 -19.32 4.31
CA PHE A 225 6.37 -19.40 4.34
C PHE A 225 6.96 -20.66 3.68
N LYS A 226 6.13 -21.68 3.36
CA LYS A 226 6.58 -22.87 2.59
C LYS A 226 6.71 -22.59 1.11
N MET A 227 6.11 -21.52 0.57
CA MET A 227 6.27 -21.19 -0.84
C MET A 227 7.74 -20.95 -1.15
N ASP A 228 8.26 -21.69 -2.13
CA ASP A 228 9.66 -21.61 -2.56
C ASP A 228 9.74 -21.08 -4.00
N TYR A 229 10.37 -19.93 -4.18
CA TYR A 229 10.56 -19.31 -5.51
C TYR A 229 11.35 -20.20 -6.51
N ASN A 230 12.07 -21.21 -6.03
CA ASN A 230 12.77 -22.20 -6.88
C ASN A 230 11.85 -23.35 -7.33
N ASN A 231 10.66 -23.48 -6.78
CA ASN A 231 9.62 -24.39 -7.24
C ASN A 231 8.80 -23.72 -8.35
N GLU A 232 8.70 -24.32 -9.53
CA GLU A 232 8.05 -23.69 -10.70
C GLU A 232 6.59 -23.30 -10.43
N ARG A 233 5.86 -24.13 -9.67
CA ARG A 233 4.47 -23.90 -9.35
C ARG A 233 4.27 -22.78 -8.32
N ASP A 234 5.06 -22.79 -7.25
CA ASP A 234 5.02 -21.75 -6.24
C ASP A 234 5.47 -20.41 -6.84
N LYS A 235 6.47 -20.46 -7.73
CA LYS A 235 6.97 -19.31 -8.48
C LYS A 235 5.86 -18.66 -9.32
N GLU A 236 4.95 -19.41 -9.91
CA GLU A 236 3.81 -18.86 -10.65
C GLU A 236 2.95 -17.96 -9.75
N ILE A 237 2.61 -18.45 -8.55
CA ILE A 237 1.84 -17.68 -7.55
C ILE A 237 2.62 -16.44 -7.14
N MET A 238 3.89 -16.63 -6.81
CA MET A 238 4.75 -15.57 -6.30
C MET A 238 5.04 -14.47 -7.34
N ASP A 239 5.20 -14.83 -8.62
CA ASP A 239 5.36 -13.86 -9.72
C ASP A 239 4.06 -13.08 -9.97
N LEU A 240 2.88 -13.71 -9.87
CA LEU A 240 1.59 -13.05 -9.99
C LEU A 240 1.34 -12.04 -8.86
N GLU A 241 1.76 -12.37 -7.63
CA GLU A 241 1.71 -11.51 -6.44
C GLU A 241 2.86 -10.50 -6.37
N GLY A 242 3.91 -10.67 -7.16
CA GLY A 242 5.04 -9.76 -7.21
C GLY A 242 6.00 -9.87 -6.03
N LEU A 243 6.24 -11.10 -5.51
CA LEU A 243 7.17 -11.34 -4.41
C LEU A 243 8.15 -12.47 -4.76
N LYS A 244 9.19 -12.62 -3.95
CA LYS A 244 10.10 -13.76 -3.96
C LYS A 244 10.11 -14.52 -2.64
N GLN A 245 9.58 -13.92 -1.59
CA GLN A 245 9.48 -14.54 -0.28
C GLN A 245 8.36 -13.91 0.55
N TRP A 246 7.55 -14.74 1.21
CA TRP A 246 6.70 -14.29 2.30
C TRP A 246 7.55 -14.10 3.55
N VAL A 247 7.32 -13.01 4.28
CA VAL A 247 8.08 -12.65 5.49
C VAL A 247 7.11 -12.29 6.63
N PRO A 248 7.52 -12.39 7.90
CA PRO A 248 6.66 -11.97 9.01
C PRO A 248 6.27 -10.51 8.90
N GLY A 249 5.00 -10.17 9.06
CA GLY A 249 4.55 -8.79 9.16
C GLY A 249 4.98 -8.13 10.48
N ARG A 250 4.81 -6.80 10.55
CA ARG A 250 5.17 -6.02 11.75
C ARG A 250 4.33 -4.75 11.85
N ARG A 251 4.08 -4.28 13.07
CA ARG A 251 3.33 -3.04 13.33
C ARG A 251 4.14 -1.78 13.05
N ASP A 252 5.44 -1.82 13.32
CA ASP A 252 6.32 -0.65 13.20
C ASP A 252 6.41 -0.07 11.79
N GLY A 253 6.13 -0.87 10.76
CA GLY A 253 6.11 -0.43 9.38
C GLY A 253 5.01 0.56 9.04
N PHE A 254 3.95 0.66 9.87
CA PHE A 254 2.79 1.53 9.60
C PHE A 254 2.84 2.88 10.32
N LYS A 255 3.94 3.22 10.99
CA LYS A 255 4.10 4.49 11.73
C LYS A 255 3.92 5.73 10.86
N GLN A 256 4.39 5.70 9.61
CA GLN A 256 4.29 6.86 8.72
C GLN A 256 2.85 7.14 8.28
N ILE A 257 2.07 6.11 7.96
CA ILE A 257 0.66 6.31 7.60
C ILE A 257 -0.16 6.74 8.82
N THR A 258 0.18 6.26 10.02
CA THR A 258 -0.42 6.70 11.28
C THR A 258 -0.17 8.18 11.51
N ALA A 259 1.09 8.63 11.42
CA ALA A 259 1.45 10.04 11.58
C ALA A 259 0.80 10.94 10.52
N ALA A 260 0.69 10.46 9.28
CA ALA A 260 0.02 11.17 8.20
C ALA A 260 -1.49 11.33 8.47
N ASN A 261 -2.15 10.27 8.95
CA ASN A 261 -3.56 10.31 9.33
C ASN A 261 -3.81 11.31 10.48
N GLU A 262 -2.94 11.34 11.48
CA GLU A 262 -3.01 12.27 12.61
C GLU A 262 -2.83 13.73 12.14
N TYR A 263 -1.80 14.00 11.34
CA TYR A 263 -1.54 15.33 10.79
C TYR A 263 -2.71 15.85 9.94
N LEU A 264 -3.37 14.98 9.19
CA LEU A 264 -4.54 15.31 8.35
C LEU A 264 -5.88 15.30 9.12
N GLY A 265 -5.88 15.37 10.45
CA GLY A 265 -7.08 15.50 11.27
C GLY A 265 -7.90 14.22 11.41
N ASN A 266 -7.25 13.04 11.44
CA ASN A 266 -7.90 11.73 11.39
C ASN A 266 -8.60 11.44 10.05
N PHE A 267 -7.87 11.61 8.98
CA PHE A 267 -8.31 11.44 7.60
C PHE A 267 -9.22 10.21 7.38
N ILE A 268 -8.85 9.04 7.91
CA ILE A 268 -9.65 7.81 7.77
C ILE A 268 -11.08 7.98 8.29
N LYS A 269 -11.26 8.63 9.41
CA LYS A 269 -12.60 8.81 10.02
C LYS A 269 -13.48 9.70 9.14
N GLU A 270 -12.92 10.76 8.58
CA GLU A 270 -13.64 11.68 7.70
C GLU A 270 -13.94 10.97 6.37
N TYR A 271 -12.92 10.34 5.76
CA TYR A 271 -13.04 9.63 4.49
C TYR A 271 -14.10 8.53 4.53
N ASN A 272 -14.14 7.72 5.59
CA ASN A 272 -15.13 6.66 5.75
C ASN A 272 -16.56 7.20 6.00
N SER A 273 -16.71 8.42 6.51
CA SER A 273 -18.02 9.03 6.75
C SER A 273 -18.65 9.61 5.48
N GLU A 274 -17.85 9.89 4.45
CA GLU A 274 -18.31 10.47 3.18
C GLU A 274 -18.66 9.39 2.13
N GLN A 275 -18.37 8.12 2.39
CA GLN A 275 -18.65 6.96 1.53
C GLN A 275 -19.82 6.11 2.03
#